data_c477ff4f3e0d9d400dd7cecdb149b1d3
#
_entry.id   c477ff4f3e0d9d400dd7cecdb149b1d3
#
_cell.length_a   1.000
_cell.length_b   1.000
_cell.length_c   1.000
_cell.angle_alpha   90.00
_cell.angle_beta   90.00
_cell.angle_gamma   90.00
#
_symmetry.space_group_name_H-M   'P 1'
#
loop_
_entity.id
_entity.type
_entity.pdbx_description
1 polymer ?
#
loop_
_entity_poly.entity_id
_entity_poly.type
_entity_poly.pdbx_seq_one_letter_code
_entity_poly.pdbx_strand_id
1 'polypeptide(L)'
;MKKNILLLAISLVLLAGCGASRQTAAEKSAEAQQVAGIVDQRLNEKNYRIDVNYMMPLRGGGKMLSGTYSLEVNGDEVDSHLPYLGVAQNVPYGGGQGLDFKAEIKKYSDDGWKKGLRQIAFTTNNGEDTYEFNLSISDEGFAEIRIHCRNRDDIGFHGSMDTREQDTP
;
A
#
# COMPACT_ATOMS: atom_id res chain seq x y z
N MET A 1 5.91 65.43 -8.05
CA MET A 1 6.56 64.50 -7.11
C MET A 1 5.59 63.47 -6.48
N LYS A 2 4.38 63.87 -6.00
CA LYS A 2 3.44 62.87 -5.37
C LYS A 2 2.88 61.78 -6.30
N LYS A 3 2.68 62.06 -7.61
CA LYS A 3 2.23 61.07 -8.63
C LYS A 3 3.22 59.95 -8.91
N ASN A 4 4.51 60.23 -8.86
CA ASN A 4 5.56 59.23 -9.15
C ASN A 4 5.79 58.31 -7.95
N ILE A 5 5.55 58.78 -6.73
CA ILE A 5 5.63 57.98 -5.51
C ILE A 5 4.44 56.98 -5.44
N LEU A 6 3.27 57.38 -5.91
CA LEU A 6 2.08 56.51 -5.95
C LEU A 6 2.27 55.38 -6.98
N LEU A 7 2.86 55.66 -8.14
CA LEU A 7 3.15 54.64 -9.16
C LEU A 7 4.23 53.66 -8.69
N LEU A 8 5.22 54.12 -7.94
CA LEU A 8 6.25 53.25 -7.36
C LEU A 8 5.70 52.31 -6.29
N ALA A 9 4.78 52.80 -5.48
CA ALA A 9 4.11 52.00 -4.43
C ALA A 9 3.21 50.90 -5.03
N ILE A 10 2.53 51.17 -6.14
CA ILE A 10 1.68 50.18 -6.84
C ILE A 10 2.53 49.08 -7.51
N SER A 11 3.71 49.43 -8.05
CA SER A 11 4.65 48.49 -8.66
C SER A 11 5.24 47.49 -7.65
N LEU A 12 5.42 47.89 -6.39
CA LEU A 12 5.99 47.06 -5.34
C LEU A 12 5.02 45.98 -4.82
N VAL A 13 3.70 46.25 -4.90
CA VAL A 13 2.66 45.31 -4.43
C VAL A 13 2.40 44.17 -5.41
N LEU A 14 2.76 44.34 -6.70
CA LEU A 14 2.55 43.29 -7.71
C LEU A 14 3.65 42.20 -7.72
N LEU A 15 4.74 42.36 -6.98
CA LEU A 15 5.80 41.36 -6.86
C LEU A 15 5.59 40.36 -5.69
N ALA A 16 4.58 40.56 -4.85
CA ALA A 16 4.28 39.68 -3.72
C ALA A 16 3.32 38.51 -4.03
N GLY A 17 2.93 38.33 -5.28
CA GLY A 17 1.89 37.37 -5.66
C GLY A 17 2.36 36.30 -6.63
N CYS A 18 3.23 35.38 -6.22
CA CYS A 18 3.35 34.01 -6.78
C CYS A 18 4.27 33.15 -5.91
N GLY A 19 3.92 32.99 -4.66
CA GLY A 19 4.42 31.90 -3.82
C GLY A 19 3.61 30.64 -4.10
N ALA A 20 3.63 30.12 -5.34
CA ALA A 20 3.35 28.71 -5.55
C ALA A 20 4.46 27.97 -4.81
N SER A 21 4.14 27.35 -3.69
CA SER A 21 5.06 26.58 -2.86
C SER A 21 5.62 25.42 -3.68
N ARG A 22 6.69 25.67 -4.43
CA ARG A 22 7.54 24.61 -4.93
C ARG A 22 8.25 24.05 -3.71
N GLN A 23 7.80 22.87 -3.24
CA GLN A 23 8.55 22.13 -2.26
C GLN A 23 10.01 22.09 -2.68
N THR A 24 10.89 22.53 -1.80
CA THR A 24 12.32 22.49 -2.04
C THR A 24 12.81 21.05 -2.11
N ALA A 25 13.94 20.80 -2.77
CA ALA A 25 14.53 19.45 -2.79
C ALA A 25 14.79 18.92 -1.37
N ALA A 26 15.11 19.81 -0.43
CA ALA A 26 15.34 19.46 0.96
C ALA A 26 14.04 19.02 1.67
N GLU A 27 12.91 19.70 1.44
CA GLU A 27 11.61 19.32 2.01
C GLU A 27 11.15 17.96 1.49
N LYS A 28 11.28 17.70 0.19
CA LYS A 28 10.95 16.39 -0.40
C LYS A 28 11.83 15.26 0.16
N SER A 29 13.12 15.53 0.38
CA SER A 29 14.03 14.55 0.98
C SER A 29 13.67 14.26 2.44
N ALA A 30 13.28 15.27 3.21
CA ALA A 30 12.85 15.09 4.60
C ALA A 30 11.54 14.29 4.68
N GLU A 31 10.57 14.59 3.82
CA GLU A 31 9.30 13.86 3.72
C GLU A 31 9.52 12.38 3.34
N ALA A 32 10.37 12.11 2.33
CA ALA A 32 10.70 10.75 1.94
C ALA A 32 11.37 9.96 3.08
N GLN A 33 12.28 10.59 3.84
CA GLN A 33 12.91 9.95 4.99
C GLN A 33 11.90 9.67 6.12
N GLN A 34 10.94 10.55 6.34
CA GLN A 34 9.89 10.34 7.32
C GLN A 34 8.99 9.16 6.92
N VAL A 35 8.56 9.09 5.66
CA VAL A 35 7.78 7.97 5.13
C VAL A 35 8.53 6.66 5.29
N ALA A 36 9.81 6.62 4.89
CA ALA A 36 10.64 5.42 5.02
C ALA A 36 10.77 4.95 6.48
N GLY A 37 10.88 5.88 7.42
CA GLY A 37 10.89 5.57 8.85
C GLY A 37 9.58 4.95 9.35
N ILE A 38 8.42 5.48 8.91
CA ILE A 38 7.10 4.95 9.26
C ILE A 38 6.92 3.55 8.66
N VAL A 39 7.30 3.36 7.38
CA VAL A 39 7.21 2.05 6.71
C VAL A 39 8.05 1.02 7.46
N ASP A 40 9.32 1.34 7.77
CA ASP A 40 10.20 0.43 8.49
C ASP A 40 9.66 0.05 9.87
N GLN A 41 9.18 1.04 10.63
CA GLN A 41 8.58 0.82 11.95
C GLN A 41 7.39 -0.14 11.86
N ARG A 42 6.42 0.12 10.98
CA ARG A 42 5.21 -0.71 10.84
C ARG A 42 5.52 -2.14 10.42
N LEU A 43 6.50 -2.32 9.53
CA LEU A 43 6.94 -3.65 9.11
C LEU A 43 7.63 -4.41 10.25
N ASN A 44 8.47 -3.73 11.06
CA ASN A 44 9.11 -4.32 12.24
C ASN A 44 8.11 -4.72 13.31
N GLU A 45 7.06 -3.92 13.50
CA GLU A 45 5.99 -4.18 14.47
C GLU A 45 4.97 -5.20 13.97
N LYS A 46 5.05 -5.62 12.70
CA LYS A 46 4.03 -6.44 12.03
C LYS A 46 2.61 -5.84 12.19
N ASN A 47 2.52 -4.54 12.08
CA ASN A 47 1.28 -3.80 12.19
C ASN A 47 1.18 -2.83 11.03
N TYR A 48 0.64 -3.31 9.91
CA TYR A 48 0.56 -2.52 8.68
C TYR A 48 -0.67 -2.86 7.87
N ARG A 49 -1.13 -1.85 7.13
CA ARG A 49 -2.20 -1.93 6.15
C ARG A 49 -1.67 -1.51 4.78
N ILE A 50 -2.01 -2.29 3.76
CA ILE A 50 -1.76 -1.98 2.35
C ILE A 50 -3.11 -1.75 1.68
N ASP A 51 -3.37 -0.53 1.25
CA ASP A 51 -4.52 -0.19 0.42
C ASP A 51 -4.23 -0.58 -1.02
N VAL A 52 -5.11 -1.41 -1.59
CA VAL A 52 -4.92 -2.05 -2.89
C VAL A 52 -5.77 -1.37 -3.95
N ASN A 53 -5.15 -0.97 -5.06
CA ASN A 53 -5.81 -0.25 -6.15
C ASN A 53 -5.66 -0.90 -7.53
N TYR A 54 -4.87 -1.97 -7.65
CA TYR A 54 -4.65 -2.66 -8.91
C TYR A 54 -4.56 -4.17 -8.70
N MET A 55 -5.19 -4.94 -9.58
CA MET A 55 -5.25 -6.39 -9.55
C MET A 55 -4.63 -6.97 -10.82
N MET A 56 -3.83 -8.01 -10.68
CA MET A 56 -3.18 -8.76 -11.75
C MET A 56 -3.62 -10.23 -11.69
N PRO A 57 -4.76 -10.60 -12.28
CA PRO A 57 -5.16 -11.98 -12.35
C PRO A 57 -4.24 -12.76 -13.31
N LEU A 58 -4.16 -14.08 -13.13
CA LEU A 58 -3.34 -14.95 -13.99
C LEU A 58 -3.74 -14.83 -15.48
N ARG A 59 -5.02 -14.53 -15.74
CA ARG A 59 -5.58 -14.40 -17.09
C ARG A 59 -6.41 -13.12 -17.22
N GLY A 60 -6.44 -12.55 -18.42
CA GLY A 60 -7.32 -11.41 -18.73
C GLY A 60 -6.72 -10.03 -18.50
N GLY A 61 -5.41 -9.94 -18.17
CA GLY A 61 -4.70 -8.67 -17.96
C GLY A 61 -5.04 -7.96 -16.65
N GLY A 62 -4.22 -6.98 -16.28
CA GLY A 62 -4.40 -6.22 -15.05
C GLY A 62 -5.57 -5.25 -15.09
N LYS A 63 -6.13 -4.93 -13.93
CA LYS A 63 -7.32 -4.09 -13.77
C LYS A 63 -7.16 -3.12 -12.62
N MET A 64 -7.52 -1.85 -12.86
CA MET A 64 -7.74 -0.89 -11.77
C MET A 64 -8.95 -1.29 -10.95
N LEU A 65 -8.83 -1.17 -9.64
CA LEU A 65 -9.90 -1.45 -8.69
C LEU A 65 -10.57 -0.14 -8.27
N SER A 66 -11.90 -0.13 -8.23
CA SER A 66 -12.71 1.04 -7.85
C SER A 66 -13.36 0.93 -6.47
N GLY A 67 -13.01 -0.11 -5.70
CA GLY A 67 -13.49 -0.34 -4.34
C GLY A 67 -12.43 -0.06 -3.30
N THR A 68 -12.82 -0.18 -2.03
CA THR A 68 -11.90 -0.13 -0.88
C THR A 68 -11.41 -1.54 -0.59
N TYR A 69 -10.21 -1.86 -1.06
CA TYR A 69 -9.59 -3.16 -0.86
C TYR A 69 -8.30 -3.00 -0.07
N SER A 70 -8.04 -3.93 0.84
CA SER A 70 -6.86 -3.87 1.70
C SER A 70 -6.34 -5.24 2.09
N LEU A 71 -5.06 -5.26 2.45
CA LEU A 71 -4.41 -6.34 3.17
C LEU A 71 -3.87 -5.75 4.47
N GLU A 72 -4.33 -6.26 5.61
CA GLU A 72 -3.86 -5.84 6.92
C GLU A 72 -3.16 -7.00 7.62
N VAL A 73 -2.02 -6.68 8.24
CA VAL A 73 -1.30 -7.60 9.12
C VAL A 73 -1.25 -6.97 10.50
N ASN A 74 -1.68 -7.71 11.51
CA ASN A 74 -1.67 -7.29 12.90
C ASN A 74 -1.10 -8.42 13.76
N GLY A 75 0.20 -8.37 14.03
CA GLY A 75 0.93 -9.43 14.71
C GLY A 75 0.89 -10.74 13.92
N ASP A 76 0.20 -11.74 14.46
CA ASP A 76 0.07 -13.04 13.84
C ASP A 76 -1.31 -13.26 13.17
N GLU A 77 -2.05 -12.19 12.88
CA GLU A 77 -3.32 -12.21 12.18
C GLU A 77 -3.23 -11.45 10.86
N VAL A 78 -3.85 -11.98 9.81
CA VAL A 78 -4.06 -11.30 8.53
C VAL A 78 -5.55 -11.08 8.31
N ASP A 79 -5.92 -9.84 7.93
CA ASP A 79 -7.24 -9.47 7.45
C ASP A 79 -7.11 -9.11 5.97
N SER A 80 -7.62 -9.98 5.11
CA SER A 80 -7.56 -9.86 3.67
C SER A 80 -8.93 -9.49 3.13
N HIS A 81 -9.07 -8.26 2.67
CA HIS A 81 -10.25 -7.78 1.95
C HIS A 81 -9.88 -7.50 0.49
N LEU A 82 -9.65 -8.58 -0.28
CA LEU A 82 -9.18 -8.53 -1.66
C LEU A 82 -10.18 -9.20 -2.61
N PRO A 83 -10.39 -8.64 -3.83
CA PRO A 83 -11.22 -9.27 -4.82
C PRO A 83 -10.49 -10.47 -5.43
N TYR A 84 -11.21 -11.50 -5.84
CA TYR A 84 -10.64 -12.62 -6.57
C TYR A 84 -11.21 -12.70 -7.98
N LEU A 85 -10.33 -12.87 -8.97
CA LEU A 85 -10.67 -13.15 -10.35
C LEU A 85 -9.77 -14.26 -10.88
N GLY A 86 -10.31 -15.45 -11.05
CA GLY A 86 -9.57 -16.63 -11.52
C GLY A 86 -10.45 -17.86 -11.51
N VAL A 87 -9.86 -19.01 -11.87
CA VAL A 87 -10.51 -20.32 -11.83
C VAL A 87 -10.19 -20.97 -10.48
N ALA A 88 -11.23 -21.46 -9.81
CA ALA A 88 -11.10 -22.28 -8.59
C ALA A 88 -11.41 -23.73 -8.93
N GLN A 89 -10.57 -24.67 -8.46
CA GLN A 89 -10.75 -26.11 -8.71
C GLN A 89 -11.75 -26.72 -7.73
N ASN A 90 -11.75 -26.24 -6.48
CA ASN A 90 -12.67 -26.65 -5.43
C ASN A 90 -13.35 -25.42 -4.85
N VAL A 91 -14.62 -25.23 -5.15
CA VAL A 91 -15.44 -24.17 -4.57
C VAL A 91 -16.46 -24.79 -3.64
N PRO A 92 -16.57 -24.36 -2.36
CA PRO A 92 -17.63 -24.83 -1.48
C PRO A 92 -19.00 -24.61 -2.09
N TYR A 93 -19.97 -25.49 -1.76
CA TYR A 93 -21.34 -25.35 -2.20
C TYR A 93 -21.92 -24.02 -1.69
N GLY A 94 -22.37 -23.17 -2.59
CA GLY A 94 -22.84 -21.81 -2.27
C GLY A 94 -21.81 -20.68 -2.54
N GLY A 95 -20.64 -21.00 -3.09
CA GLY A 95 -19.55 -20.06 -3.31
C GLY A 95 -18.58 -20.04 -2.12
N GLY A 96 -17.37 -19.47 -2.34
CA GLY A 96 -16.35 -19.32 -1.29
C GLY A 96 -16.11 -17.85 -0.98
N GLN A 97 -15.46 -17.58 0.15
CA GLN A 97 -15.07 -16.23 0.58
C GLN A 97 -13.98 -15.62 -0.34
N GLY A 98 -13.35 -16.44 -1.18
CA GLY A 98 -12.27 -15.97 -2.05
C GLY A 98 -11.06 -15.51 -1.25
N LEU A 99 -10.68 -14.25 -1.45
CA LEU A 99 -9.60 -13.58 -0.70
C LEU A 99 -10.16 -12.55 0.31
N ASP A 100 -11.44 -12.68 0.68
CA ASP A 100 -12.08 -11.84 1.70
C ASP A 100 -12.25 -12.67 2.99
N PHE A 101 -11.24 -12.61 3.86
CA PHE A 101 -11.19 -13.41 5.07
C PHE A 101 -10.23 -12.84 6.11
N LYS A 102 -10.46 -13.24 7.37
CA LYS A 102 -9.52 -13.03 8.47
C LYS A 102 -9.02 -14.38 8.96
N ALA A 103 -7.70 -14.51 9.15
CA ALA A 103 -7.08 -15.78 9.55
C ALA A 103 -5.72 -15.58 10.24
N GLU A 104 -5.30 -16.62 10.97
CA GLU A 104 -3.99 -16.66 11.62
C GLU A 104 -2.85 -16.88 10.61
N ILE A 105 -1.77 -16.14 10.76
CA ILE A 105 -0.52 -16.32 10.02
C ILE A 105 0.24 -17.51 10.61
N LYS A 106 0.52 -18.53 9.79
CA LYS A 106 1.18 -19.77 10.23
C LYS A 106 2.69 -19.72 10.15
N LYS A 107 3.22 -19.06 9.14
CA LYS A 107 4.67 -18.91 8.88
C LYS A 107 4.90 -17.50 8.40
N TYR A 108 5.76 -16.78 9.07
CA TYR A 108 6.13 -15.42 8.69
C TYR A 108 7.65 -15.36 8.53
N SER A 109 8.11 -14.88 7.40
CA SER A 109 9.51 -14.61 7.14
C SER A 109 9.66 -13.18 6.64
N ASP A 110 10.73 -12.53 7.05
CA ASP A 110 11.10 -11.19 6.67
C ASP A 110 12.59 -11.21 6.34
N ASP A 111 12.90 -11.01 5.09
CA ASP A 111 14.26 -11.05 4.57
C ASP A 111 15.02 -9.72 4.79
N GLY A 112 14.37 -8.73 5.40
CA GLY A 112 14.88 -7.38 5.59
C GLY A 112 15.01 -6.59 4.28
N TRP A 113 15.67 -5.44 4.37
CA TRP A 113 15.86 -4.55 3.23
C TRP A 113 16.95 -5.05 2.29
N LYS A 114 16.62 -5.18 1.00
CA LYS A 114 17.54 -5.53 -0.08
C LYS A 114 17.27 -4.65 -1.29
N LYS A 115 18.22 -3.80 -1.66
CA LYS A 115 18.13 -2.90 -2.83
C LYS A 115 16.88 -1.99 -2.83
N GLY A 116 16.52 -1.43 -1.66
CA GLY A 116 15.35 -0.55 -1.52
C GLY A 116 14.00 -1.26 -1.44
N LEU A 117 13.99 -2.59 -1.36
CA LEU A 117 12.78 -3.40 -1.21
C LEU A 117 12.90 -4.31 0.02
N ARG A 118 11.82 -4.45 0.77
CA ARG A 118 11.69 -5.43 1.85
C ARG A 118 10.81 -6.57 1.39
N GLN A 119 11.30 -7.79 1.54
CA GLN A 119 10.62 -9.00 1.11
C GLN A 119 10.03 -9.69 2.33
N ILE A 120 8.73 -9.87 2.33
CA ILE A 120 8.00 -10.56 3.40
C ILE A 120 7.21 -11.69 2.77
N ALA A 121 7.24 -12.86 3.40
CA ALA A 121 6.40 -13.98 3.00
C ALA A 121 5.71 -14.59 4.22
N PHE A 122 4.45 -14.97 4.06
CA PHE A 122 3.72 -15.71 5.08
C PHE A 122 2.68 -16.66 4.48
N THR A 123 2.30 -17.67 5.25
CA THR A 123 1.25 -18.61 4.88
C THR A 123 0.08 -18.50 5.84
N THR A 124 -1.13 -18.71 5.33
CA THR A 124 -2.36 -18.74 6.10
C THR A 124 -3.35 -19.74 5.51
N ASN A 125 -4.40 -20.05 6.25
CA ASN A 125 -5.49 -20.92 5.82
C ASN A 125 -6.81 -20.40 6.38
N ASN A 126 -7.79 -20.20 5.51
CA ASN A 126 -9.13 -19.71 5.89
C ASN A 126 -10.16 -20.83 6.06
N GLY A 127 -9.74 -22.09 6.07
CA GLY A 127 -10.62 -23.26 6.10
C GLY A 127 -11.05 -23.76 4.71
N GLU A 128 -11.01 -22.93 3.68
CA GLU A 128 -11.34 -23.30 2.30
C GLU A 128 -10.09 -23.58 1.46
N ASP A 129 -9.03 -22.79 1.68
CA ASP A 129 -7.79 -22.88 0.92
C ASP A 129 -6.59 -22.51 1.78
N THR A 130 -5.40 -22.86 1.29
CA THR A 130 -4.11 -22.42 1.85
C THR A 130 -3.50 -21.41 0.90
N TYR A 131 -3.09 -20.28 1.45
CA TYR A 131 -2.52 -19.16 0.73
C TYR A 131 -1.08 -18.91 1.18
N GLU A 132 -0.23 -18.62 0.22
CA GLU A 132 1.10 -18.08 0.46
C GLU A 132 1.14 -16.66 -0.09
N PHE A 133 1.32 -15.70 0.79
CA PHE A 133 1.47 -14.30 0.49
C PHE A 133 2.95 -13.96 0.36
N ASN A 134 3.33 -13.33 -0.73
CA ASN A 134 4.66 -12.80 -0.99
C ASN A 134 4.54 -11.31 -1.26
N LEU A 135 5.09 -10.50 -0.36
CA LEU A 135 5.04 -9.04 -0.39
C LEU A 135 6.41 -8.48 -0.76
N SER A 136 6.44 -7.51 -1.66
CA SER A 136 7.62 -6.72 -1.98
C SER A 136 7.28 -5.25 -1.74
N ILE A 137 7.85 -4.64 -0.71
CA ILE A 137 7.48 -3.31 -0.23
C ILE A 137 8.69 -2.37 -0.34
N SER A 138 8.52 -1.21 -0.99
CA SER A 138 9.55 -0.18 -1.06
C SER A 138 9.56 0.69 0.20
N ASP A 139 10.64 1.43 0.40
CA ASP A 139 10.76 2.44 1.46
C ASP A 139 9.80 3.63 1.29
N GLU A 140 9.28 3.86 0.09
CA GLU A 140 8.20 4.81 -0.18
C GLU A 140 6.81 4.26 0.16
N GLY A 141 6.72 2.98 0.59
CA GLY A 141 5.47 2.30 0.94
C GLY A 141 4.72 1.68 -0.25
N PHE A 142 5.26 1.75 -1.49
CA PHE A 142 4.66 1.00 -2.60
C PHE A 142 4.80 -0.51 -2.36
N ALA A 143 3.71 -1.26 -2.59
CA ALA A 143 3.65 -2.69 -2.33
C ALA A 143 3.18 -3.48 -3.55
N GLU A 144 3.92 -4.53 -3.87
CA GLU A 144 3.49 -5.62 -4.74
C GLU A 144 3.15 -6.83 -3.87
N ILE A 145 1.97 -7.39 -4.06
CA ILE A 145 1.46 -8.57 -3.34
C ILE A 145 1.27 -9.66 -4.37
N ARG A 146 1.84 -10.83 -4.13
CA ARG A 146 1.59 -12.05 -4.90
C ARG A 146 1.01 -13.11 -3.97
N ILE A 147 -0.11 -13.70 -4.37
CA ILE A 147 -0.79 -14.73 -3.59
C ILE A 147 -0.79 -16.00 -4.41
N HIS A 148 -0.08 -17.02 -3.91
CA HIS A 148 -0.14 -18.37 -4.42
C HIS A 148 -1.24 -19.11 -3.68
N CYS A 149 -2.18 -19.69 -4.42
CA CYS A 149 -3.33 -20.40 -3.92
C CYS A 149 -3.20 -21.90 -4.21
N ARG A 150 -3.57 -22.75 -3.25
CA ARG A 150 -3.47 -24.22 -3.48
C ARG A 150 -4.52 -24.74 -4.44
N ASN A 151 -5.76 -24.23 -4.35
CA ASN A 151 -6.92 -24.78 -5.07
C ASN A 151 -7.51 -23.81 -6.10
N ARG A 152 -6.81 -22.73 -6.43
CA ARG A 152 -7.25 -21.71 -7.39
C ARG A 152 -6.07 -21.04 -8.08
N ASP A 153 -6.35 -20.30 -9.15
CA ASP A 153 -5.30 -19.56 -9.87
C ASP A 153 -4.61 -18.56 -8.94
N ASP A 154 -3.31 -18.37 -9.15
CA ASP A 154 -2.53 -17.33 -8.48
C ASP A 154 -2.99 -15.94 -8.91
N ILE A 155 -2.79 -14.96 -8.04
CA ILE A 155 -3.20 -13.59 -8.30
C ILE A 155 -2.21 -12.62 -7.68
N GLY A 156 -2.01 -11.47 -8.34
CA GLY A 156 -1.18 -10.38 -7.84
C GLY A 156 -1.97 -9.10 -7.64
N PHE A 157 -1.41 -8.22 -6.82
CA PHE A 157 -1.97 -6.89 -6.57
C PHE A 157 -0.86 -5.86 -6.43
N HIS A 158 -1.19 -4.60 -6.73
CA HIS A 158 -0.39 -3.45 -6.33
C HIS A 158 -1.20 -2.56 -5.42
N GLY A 159 -0.48 -1.90 -4.51
CA GLY A 159 -1.06 -0.98 -3.56
C GLY A 159 -0.02 -0.10 -2.90
N SER A 160 -0.43 0.59 -1.88
CA SER A 160 0.45 1.44 -1.07
C SER A 160 0.16 1.20 0.41
N MET A 161 1.22 1.17 1.22
CA MET A 161 1.08 1.12 2.66
C MET A 161 0.44 2.40 3.16
N ASP A 162 -0.52 2.28 4.04
CA ASP A 162 -1.08 3.43 4.75
C ASP A 162 -0.05 3.95 5.76
N THR A 163 0.49 5.13 5.49
CA THR A 163 1.49 5.80 6.33
C THR A 163 0.89 6.91 7.19
N ARG A 164 -0.43 7.11 7.13
CA ARG A 164 -1.11 8.10 7.98
C ARG A 164 -1.02 7.68 9.45
N GLU A 165 -0.95 8.65 10.34
CA GLU A 165 -1.09 8.40 11.78
C GLU A 165 -2.42 7.66 12.01
N GLN A 166 -2.35 6.45 12.56
CA GLN A 166 -3.55 5.76 13.01
C GLN A 166 -3.92 6.39 14.34
N ASP A 167 -5.05 7.08 14.38
CA ASP A 167 -5.66 7.48 15.64
C ASP A 167 -5.90 6.19 16.44
N THR A 168 -5.02 5.92 17.40
CA THR A 168 -5.22 4.82 18.35
C THR A 168 -6.44 5.19 19.20
N PRO A 169 -7.46 4.36 19.27
CA PRO A 169 -8.66 4.62 20.07
C PRO A 169 -8.37 4.70 21.57
#